data_1f121747973b2b602513281b39db44cd
#
_entry.id   1f121747973b2b602513281b39db44cd
#
_cell.length_a   1.000
_cell.length_b   1.000
_cell.length_c   1.000
_cell.angle_alpha   90.00
_cell.angle_beta   90.00
_cell.angle_gamma   90.00
#
_symmetry.space_group_name_H-M   'P 1'
#
loop_
_entity.id
_entity.type
_entity.pdbx_description
1 polymer ?
#
loop_
_entity_poly.entity_id
_entity_poly.type
_entity_poly.pdbx_seq_one_letter_code
_entity_poly.pdbx_strand_id
1 'polypeptide(L)'
;MKKLILLLFVAFSFNSLSQESNVEWHTDMNKAIEVSMKSKKPMLLFFTGSDWCGWCKGLVREVYNKPEFKKWAKRNVVLVELDFPRGTKLTPSTQKQNRELQQMFGVRGYPTIWFVMPEKSSQGKVNLSQIGSTGYVAGGPIKWIESAESILKKK
;
A
#
# COMPACT_ATOMS: atom_id res chain seq x y z
N MET A 1 -8.83 -61.33 32.41
CA MET A 1 -9.24 -60.79 31.12
C MET A 1 -8.90 -59.28 31.13
N LYS A 2 -7.73 -58.94 30.57
CA LYS A 2 -7.25 -57.55 30.52
C LYS A 2 -7.75 -56.90 29.23
N LYS A 3 -8.63 -55.91 29.35
CA LYS A 3 -9.11 -55.13 28.18
C LYS A 3 -8.07 -54.10 27.83
N LEU A 4 -7.42 -54.26 26.68
CA LEU A 4 -6.48 -53.34 26.09
C LEU A 4 -7.27 -52.22 25.38
N ILE A 5 -7.30 -51.01 25.96
CA ILE A 5 -7.92 -49.84 25.34
C ILE A 5 -6.85 -49.20 24.45
N LEU A 6 -7.05 -49.32 23.12
CA LEU A 6 -6.20 -48.70 22.10
C LEU A 6 -6.63 -47.25 21.91
N LEU A 7 -5.91 -46.29 22.46
CA LEU A 7 -6.13 -44.84 22.24
C LEU A 7 -5.58 -44.46 20.88
N LEU A 8 -6.46 -44.28 19.89
CA LEU A 8 -6.15 -43.71 18.58
C LEU A 8 -5.96 -42.20 18.74
N PHE A 9 -4.68 -41.77 18.76
CA PHE A 9 -4.34 -40.35 18.59
C PHE A 9 -4.53 -39.95 17.12
N VAL A 10 -5.65 -39.34 16.81
CA VAL A 10 -5.86 -38.67 15.52
C VAL A 10 -5.07 -37.37 15.55
N ALA A 11 -3.88 -37.38 14.94
CA ALA A 11 -3.10 -36.17 14.70
C ALA A 11 -3.84 -35.29 13.67
N PHE A 12 -4.56 -34.29 14.17
CA PHE A 12 -5.12 -33.24 13.33
C PHE A 12 -3.96 -32.34 12.85
N SER A 13 -3.42 -32.67 11.69
CA SER A 13 -2.46 -31.79 11.00
C SER A 13 -3.21 -30.54 10.56
N PHE A 14 -3.07 -29.46 11.33
CA PHE A 14 -3.48 -28.13 10.88
C PHE A 14 -2.57 -27.73 9.72
N ASN A 15 -3.02 -28.01 8.50
CA ASN A 15 -2.48 -27.36 7.33
C ASN A 15 -2.84 -25.87 7.44
N SER A 16 -1.95 -25.05 8.02
CA SER A 16 -2.01 -23.60 7.91
C SER A 16 -1.78 -23.25 6.43
N LEU A 17 -2.84 -23.25 5.65
CA LEU A 17 -2.85 -22.61 4.35
C LEU A 17 -2.50 -21.14 4.63
N SER A 18 -1.27 -20.77 4.34
CA SER A 18 -0.82 -19.38 4.27
C SER A 18 -1.69 -18.71 3.21
N GLN A 19 -2.79 -18.13 3.64
CA GLN A 19 -3.65 -17.31 2.79
C GLN A 19 -2.77 -16.15 2.34
N GLU A 20 -2.34 -16.20 1.08
CA GLU A 20 -1.60 -15.12 0.44
C GLU A 20 -2.44 -13.85 0.61
N SER A 21 -2.00 -12.95 1.48
CA SER A 21 -2.76 -11.77 1.86
C SER A 21 -2.75 -10.80 0.69
N ASN A 22 -3.72 -10.93 -0.20
CA ASN A 22 -3.91 -9.96 -1.25
C ASN A 22 -4.19 -8.60 -0.58
N VAL A 23 -3.44 -7.58 -1.00
CA VAL A 23 -3.66 -6.19 -0.58
C VAL A 23 -4.43 -5.47 -1.68
N GLU A 24 -5.36 -4.62 -1.29
CA GLU A 24 -6.15 -3.83 -2.21
C GLU A 24 -5.44 -2.51 -2.51
N TRP A 25 -5.27 -2.22 -3.81
CA TRP A 25 -4.81 -0.94 -4.31
C TRP A 25 -6.00 -0.14 -4.83
N HIS A 26 -6.22 1.02 -4.24
CA HIS A 26 -7.26 1.96 -4.67
C HIS A 26 -6.70 2.86 -5.78
N THR A 27 -7.55 3.20 -6.75
CA THR A 27 -7.26 4.20 -7.79
C THR A 27 -8.15 5.43 -7.67
N ASP A 28 -9.19 5.35 -6.83
CA ASP A 28 -10.10 6.44 -6.49
C ASP A 28 -9.75 7.00 -5.11
N MET A 29 -9.35 8.27 -5.08
CA MET A 29 -8.95 8.94 -3.84
C MET A 29 -10.08 9.09 -2.83
N ASN A 30 -11.32 9.28 -3.28
CA ASN A 30 -12.44 9.43 -2.36
C ASN A 30 -12.69 8.13 -1.58
N LYS A 31 -12.66 6.98 -2.28
CA LYS A 31 -12.75 5.67 -1.64
C LYS A 31 -11.58 5.41 -0.69
N ALA A 32 -10.36 5.74 -1.11
CA ALA A 32 -9.18 5.58 -0.27
C ALA A 32 -9.26 6.43 1.01
N ILE A 33 -9.72 7.67 0.89
CA ILE A 33 -9.95 8.58 2.03
C ILE A 33 -10.97 7.97 3.00
N GLU A 34 -12.10 7.48 2.52
CA GLU A 34 -13.12 6.84 3.36
C GLU A 34 -12.54 5.65 4.12
N VAL A 35 -11.80 4.76 3.42
CA VAL A 35 -11.16 3.59 4.04
C VAL A 35 -10.11 4.01 5.07
N SER A 36 -9.29 5.01 4.74
CA SER A 36 -8.25 5.54 5.63
C SER A 36 -8.86 6.13 6.91
N MET A 37 -9.88 6.96 6.77
CA MET A 37 -10.56 7.58 7.92
C MET A 37 -11.24 6.54 8.81
N LYS A 38 -11.90 5.52 8.22
CA LYS A 38 -12.56 4.43 8.96
C LYS A 38 -11.54 3.55 9.69
N SER A 39 -10.44 3.22 9.03
CA SER A 39 -9.40 2.34 9.60
C SER A 39 -8.37 3.08 10.46
N LYS A 40 -8.37 4.42 10.43
CA LYS A 40 -7.38 5.31 11.09
C LYS A 40 -5.94 5.03 10.65
N LYS A 41 -5.77 4.57 9.41
CA LYS A 41 -4.46 4.29 8.82
C LYS A 41 -4.08 5.40 7.84
N PRO A 42 -2.79 5.80 7.79
CA PRO A 42 -2.31 6.69 6.74
C PRO A 42 -2.46 6.05 5.37
N MET A 43 -2.54 6.86 4.33
CA MET A 43 -2.50 6.41 2.94
C MET A 43 -1.07 6.42 2.42
N LEU A 44 -0.72 5.40 1.65
CA LEU A 44 0.49 5.34 0.83
C LEU A 44 0.07 5.69 -0.60
N LEU A 45 0.47 6.86 -1.07
CA LEU A 45 0.21 7.33 -2.43
C LEU A 45 1.40 6.97 -3.33
N PHE A 46 1.22 6.02 -4.22
CA PHE A 46 2.24 5.57 -5.16
C PHE A 46 2.07 6.25 -6.52
N PHE A 47 2.86 7.28 -6.78
CA PHE A 47 2.93 7.91 -8.09
C PHE A 47 3.83 7.10 -9.01
N THR A 48 3.28 6.61 -10.12
CA THR A 48 3.93 5.63 -10.98
C THR A 48 3.67 5.89 -12.47
N GLY A 49 4.48 5.28 -13.32
CA GLY A 49 4.25 5.13 -14.75
C GLY A 49 4.28 3.64 -15.09
N SER A 50 3.16 2.95 -14.90
CA SER A 50 3.08 1.49 -14.88
C SER A 50 3.63 0.81 -16.14
N ASP A 51 3.46 1.42 -17.31
CA ASP A 51 3.82 0.84 -18.59
C ASP A 51 5.23 1.26 -19.09
N TRP A 52 5.80 2.37 -18.59
CA TRP A 52 7.06 2.90 -19.11
C TRP A 52 8.18 3.10 -18.06
N CYS A 53 7.83 3.26 -16.76
CA CYS A 53 8.81 3.56 -15.72
C CYS A 53 9.53 2.29 -15.23
N GLY A 54 10.79 2.08 -15.62
CA GLY A 54 11.58 0.91 -15.25
C GLY A 54 11.78 0.77 -13.73
N TRP A 55 12.09 1.86 -13.01
CA TRP A 55 12.24 1.88 -11.56
C TRP A 55 10.92 1.58 -10.82
N CYS A 56 9.78 2.02 -11.39
CA CYS A 56 8.47 1.69 -10.82
C CYS A 56 8.17 0.19 -10.94
N LYS A 57 8.43 -0.41 -12.09
CA LYS A 57 8.33 -1.86 -12.30
C LYS A 57 9.27 -2.64 -11.38
N GLY A 58 10.49 -2.12 -11.17
CA GLY A 58 11.44 -2.66 -10.21
C GLY A 58 10.87 -2.67 -8.80
N LEU A 59 10.34 -1.55 -8.33
CA LEU A 59 9.73 -1.42 -7.01
C LEU A 59 8.57 -2.39 -6.81
N VAL A 60 7.68 -2.51 -7.79
CA VAL A 60 6.56 -3.46 -7.74
C VAL A 60 7.07 -4.90 -7.63
N ARG A 61 8.04 -5.29 -8.48
CA ARG A 61 8.58 -6.65 -8.51
C ARG A 61 9.35 -7.01 -7.24
N GLU A 62 10.16 -6.09 -6.74
CA GLU A 62 11.14 -6.32 -5.67
C GLU A 62 10.57 -6.08 -4.27
N VAL A 63 9.52 -5.27 -4.17
CA VAL A 63 8.92 -4.88 -2.89
C VAL A 63 7.42 -5.20 -2.84
N TYR A 64 6.59 -4.56 -3.67
CA TYR A 64 5.15 -4.58 -3.49
C TYR A 64 4.51 -5.95 -3.72
N ASN A 65 5.08 -6.77 -4.59
CA ASN A 65 4.63 -8.15 -4.83
C ASN A 65 5.11 -9.14 -3.75
N LYS A 66 5.97 -8.72 -2.82
CA LYS A 66 6.52 -9.60 -1.79
C LYS A 66 5.57 -9.76 -0.61
N PRO A 67 5.51 -10.97 -0.03
CA PRO A 67 4.61 -11.26 1.10
C PRO A 67 4.91 -10.38 2.33
N GLU A 68 6.16 -10.00 2.55
CA GLU A 68 6.58 -9.12 3.65
C GLU A 68 5.90 -7.74 3.52
N PHE A 69 5.95 -7.15 2.31
CA PHE A 69 5.29 -5.87 2.05
C PHE A 69 3.77 -6.00 2.19
N LYS A 70 3.16 -7.02 1.57
CA LYS A 70 1.71 -7.24 1.63
C LYS A 70 1.22 -7.36 3.08
N LYS A 71 1.95 -8.13 3.90
CA LYS A 71 1.65 -8.30 5.33
C LYS A 71 1.78 -7.01 6.11
N TRP A 72 2.84 -6.22 5.85
CA TRP A 72 3.06 -4.92 6.47
C TRP A 72 2.01 -3.91 6.04
N ALA A 73 1.75 -3.76 4.74
CA ALA A 73 0.82 -2.81 4.17
C ALA A 73 -0.60 -3.01 4.71
N LYS A 74 -1.08 -4.25 4.76
CA LYS A 74 -2.41 -4.61 5.29
C LYS A 74 -2.64 -4.07 6.71
N ARG A 75 -1.59 -3.97 7.52
CA ARG A 75 -1.70 -3.49 8.91
C ARG A 75 -1.51 -1.98 9.04
N ASN A 76 -0.68 -1.39 8.20
CA ASN A 76 -0.12 -0.06 8.45
C ASN A 76 -0.66 1.04 7.56
N VAL A 77 -1.10 0.74 6.33
CA VAL A 77 -1.44 1.76 5.34
C VAL A 77 -2.66 1.36 4.49
N VAL A 78 -3.27 2.35 3.87
CA VAL A 78 -4.21 2.21 2.75
C VAL A 78 -3.44 2.51 1.47
N LEU A 79 -3.43 1.57 0.52
CA LEU A 79 -2.64 1.68 -0.69
C LEU A 79 -3.42 2.42 -1.78
N VAL A 80 -2.78 3.42 -2.40
CA VAL A 80 -3.35 4.18 -3.51
C VAL A 80 -2.35 4.23 -4.65
N GLU A 81 -2.76 3.79 -5.83
CA GLU A 81 -1.99 3.88 -7.06
C GLU A 81 -2.44 5.09 -7.89
N LEU A 82 -1.51 5.98 -8.17
CA LEU A 82 -1.70 7.16 -9.00
C LEU A 82 -0.84 7.00 -10.26
N ASP A 83 -1.41 6.32 -11.26
CA ASP A 83 -0.70 5.95 -12.48
C ASP A 83 -0.74 7.07 -13.53
N PHE A 84 0.36 7.19 -14.28
CA PHE A 84 0.56 8.10 -15.40
C PHE A 84 1.04 7.32 -16.64
N PRO A 85 0.18 6.43 -17.18
CA PRO A 85 0.54 5.58 -18.29
C PRO A 85 0.69 6.38 -19.59
N ARG A 86 1.49 5.85 -20.55
CA ARG A 86 1.64 6.40 -21.91
C ARG A 86 0.85 5.62 -22.95
N GLY A 87 0.75 4.29 -22.79
CA GLY A 87 0.06 3.39 -23.71
C GLY A 87 -1.40 3.12 -23.35
N THR A 88 -1.76 3.25 -22.08
CA THR A 88 -3.13 2.98 -21.61
C THR A 88 -3.86 4.29 -21.31
N LYS A 89 -5.10 4.41 -21.78
CA LYS A 89 -5.93 5.58 -21.49
C LYS A 89 -6.67 5.40 -20.16
N LEU A 90 -6.46 6.30 -19.23
CA LEU A 90 -7.28 6.44 -18.04
C LEU A 90 -8.55 7.25 -18.34
N THR A 91 -9.57 7.11 -17.50
CA THR A 91 -10.76 7.99 -17.60
C THR A 91 -10.38 9.45 -17.38
N PRO A 92 -11.11 10.42 -17.97
CA PRO A 92 -10.82 11.85 -17.76
C PRO A 92 -10.81 12.25 -16.29
N SER A 93 -11.69 11.67 -15.47
CA SER A 93 -11.76 11.92 -14.02
C SER A 93 -10.51 11.44 -13.30
N THR A 94 -10.05 10.22 -13.58
CA THR A 94 -8.82 9.66 -12.99
C THR A 94 -7.59 10.45 -13.41
N GLN A 95 -7.50 10.84 -14.69
CA GLN A 95 -6.41 11.69 -15.18
C GLN A 95 -6.36 13.05 -14.47
N LYS A 96 -7.53 13.66 -14.28
CA LYS A 96 -7.65 14.94 -13.57
C LYS A 96 -7.20 14.78 -12.11
N GLN A 97 -7.77 13.81 -11.40
CA GLN A 97 -7.41 13.49 -10.02
C GLN A 97 -5.88 13.30 -9.86
N ASN A 98 -5.27 12.45 -10.70
CA ASN A 98 -3.86 12.12 -10.59
C ASN A 98 -2.97 13.36 -10.84
N ARG A 99 -3.32 14.20 -11.83
CA ARG A 99 -2.59 15.46 -12.10
C ARG A 99 -2.71 16.47 -10.96
N GLU A 100 -3.89 16.64 -10.38
CA GLU A 100 -4.08 17.54 -9.24
C GLU A 100 -3.26 17.11 -8.04
N LEU A 101 -3.25 15.80 -7.74
CA LEU A 101 -2.43 15.24 -6.67
C LEU A 101 -0.92 15.33 -6.98
N GLN A 102 -0.51 15.08 -8.22
CA GLN A 102 0.88 15.27 -8.64
C GLN A 102 1.36 16.71 -8.37
N GLN A 103 0.55 17.69 -8.71
CA GLN A 103 0.84 19.11 -8.45
C GLN A 103 0.86 19.43 -6.96
N MET A 104 -0.16 18.98 -6.22
CA MET A 104 -0.30 19.18 -4.77
C MET A 104 0.93 18.66 -3.99
N PHE A 105 1.45 17.50 -4.38
CA PHE A 105 2.59 16.87 -3.74
C PHE A 105 3.94 17.20 -4.38
N GLY A 106 3.96 18.08 -5.39
CA GLY A 106 5.20 18.51 -6.06
C GLY A 106 5.99 17.38 -6.70
N VAL A 107 5.30 16.33 -7.20
CA VAL A 107 5.95 15.14 -7.76
C VAL A 107 6.58 15.46 -9.10
N ARG A 108 7.93 15.28 -9.20
CA ARG A 108 8.74 15.60 -10.40
C ARG A 108 9.31 14.37 -11.07
N GLY A 109 9.17 13.19 -10.49
CA GLY A 109 9.74 11.94 -11.02
C GLY A 109 9.05 10.72 -10.43
N TYR A 110 9.37 9.57 -10.98
CA TYR A 110 8.77 8.29 -10.62
C TYR A 110 9.83 7.21 -10.38
N PRO A 111 9.62 6.29 -9.40
CA PRO A 111 8.51 6.29 -8.47
C PRO A 111 8.67 7.38 -7.40
N THR A 112 7.56 8.00 -7.00
CA THR A 112 7.49 8.80 -5.77
C THR A 112 6.38 8.24 -4.90
N ILE A 113 6.65 8.09 -3.61
CA ILE A 113 5.70 7.59 -2.63
C ILE A 113 5.51 8.66 -1.56
N TRP A 114 4.26 9.08 -1.34
CA TRP A 114 3.89 9.93 -0.23
C TRP A 114 3.09 9.17 0.82
N PHE A 115 3.40 9.41 2.08
CA PHE A 115 2.56 9.00 3.21
C PHE A 115 1.77 10.21 3.68
N VAL A 116 0.44 10.05 3.74
CA VAL A 116 -0.47 11.14 4.10
C VAL A 116 -1.57 10.65 5.04
N MET A 117 -2.06 11.54 5.91
CA MET A 117 -3.22 11.28 6.73
C MET A 117 -4.35 12.21 6.31
N PRO A 118 -5.54 11.68 5.94
CA PRO A 118 -6.70 12.51 5.70
C PRO A 118 -7.28 12.99 7.02
N GLU A 119 -7.52 14.30 7.12
CA GLU A 119 -8.06 14.95 8.31
C GLU A 119 -9.25 15.82 7.91
N LYS A 120 -10.36 15.72 8.65
CA LYS A 120 -11.48 16.64 8.46
C LYS A 120 -11.19 17.97 9.16
N SER A 121 -11.28 19.06 8.40
CA SER A 121 -11.29 20.41 8.97
C SER A 121 -12.59 20.66 9.72
N SER A 122 -12.62 21.72 10.53
CA SER A 122 -13.84 22.21 11.20
C SER A 122 -14.97 22.59 10.23
N GLN A 123 -14.62 22.86 8.96
CA GLN A 123 -15.55 23.20 7.88
C GLN A 123 -15.99 21.95 7.07
N GLY A 124 -15.65 20.74 7.51
CA GLY A 124 -16.00 19.48 6.83
C GLY A 124 -15.17 19.15 5.59
N LYS A 125 -14.20 20.00 5.19
CA LYS A 125 -13.26 19.71 4.10
C LYS A 125 -12.23 18.69 4.56
N VAL A 126 -11.82 17.79 3.65
CA VAL A 126 -10.75 16.83 3.90
C VAL A 126 -9.42 17.43 3.43
N ASN A 127 -8.48 17.55 4.36
CA ASN A 127 -7.09 17.89 4.09
C ASN A 127 -6.24 16.63 4.10
N LEU A 128 -5.19 16.61 3.29
CA LEU A 128 -4.21 15.51 3.24
C LEU A 128 -2.92 15.98 3.94
N SER A 129 -2.82 15.69 5.25
CA SER A 129 -1.63 16.03 6.03
C SER A 129 -0.45 15.17 5.59
N GLN A 130 0.61 15.83 5.13
CA GLN A 130 1.82 15.17 4.64
C GLN A 130 2.65 14.65 5.82
N ILE A 131 2.95 13.33 5.84
CA ILE A 131 3.82 12.71 6.85
C ILE A 131 5.26 12.67 6.35
N GLY A 132 5.45 12.33 5.07
CA GLY A 132 6.76 12.31 4.41
C GLY A 132 6.73 11.49 3.14
N SER A 133 7.85 11.47 2.43
CA SER A 133 7.95 10.80 1.13
C SER A 133 9.23 9.97 1.00
N THR A 134 9.19 9.00 0.08
CA THR A 134 10.30 8.17 -0.32
C THR A 134 10.19 7.82 -1.80
N GLY A 135 11.12 7.00 -2.30
CA GLY A 135 11.12 6.48 -3.67
C GLY A 135 11.47 5.00 -3.70
N TYR A 136 12.24 4.61 -4.71
CA TYR A 136 12.86 3.30 -4.75
C TYR A 136 14.00 3.23 -3.72
N VAL A 137 13.97 2.19 -2.88
CA VAL A 137 15.03 1.88 -1.92
C VAL A 137 15.55 0.49 -2.26
N ALA A 138 16.84 0.39 -2.57
CA ALA A 138 17.49 -0.89 -2.86
C ALA A 138 17.56 -1.78 -1.61
N GLY A 139 17.57 -3.11 -1.81
CA GLY A 139 17.69 -4.09 -0.72
C GLY A 139 16.39 -4.84 -0.39
N GLY A 140 15.40 -4.73 -1.28
CA GLY A 140 14.15 -5.51 -1.20
C GLY A 140 13.16 -5.02 -0.16
N PRO A 141 12.14 -5.85 0.17
CA PRO A 141 11.00 -5.41 0.94
C PRO A 141 11.34 -4.96 2.36
N ILE A 142 12.28 -5.63 3.02
CA ILE A 142 12.64 -5.31 4.41
C ILE A 142 13.25 -3.91 4.50
N LYS A 143 14.23 -3.61 3.64
CA LYS A 143 14.88 -2.29 3.63
C LYS A 143 13.91 -1.17 3.26
N TRP A 144 13.03 -1.44 2.31
CA TRP A 144 12.00 -0.49 1.94
C TRP A 144 11.01 -0.23 3.09
N ILE A 145 10.57 -1.28 3.80
CA ILE A 145 9.69 -1.18 4.96
C ILE A 145 10.36 -0.39 6.09
N GLU A 146 11.64 -0.66 6.41
CA GLU A 146 12.41 0.10 7.41
C GLU A 146 12.39 1.61 7.09
N SER A 147 12.61 1.97 5.81
CA SER A 147 12.51 3.36 5.36
C SER A 147 11.12 3.94 5.54
N ALA A 148 10.07 3.21 5.16
CA ALA A 148 8.68 3.62 5.32
C ALA A 148 8.31 3.83 6.79
N GLU A 149 8.69 2.92 7.68
CA GLU A 149 8.43 3.02 9.11
C GLU A 149 9.15 4.20 9.75
N SER A 150 10.37 4.52 9.31
CA SER A 150 11.10 5.69 9.79
C SER A 150 10.38 6.99 9.48
N ILE A 151 9.67 7.04 8.34
CA ILE A 151 8.84 8.19 7.95
C ILE A 151 7.58 8.25 8.82
N LEU A 152 6.89 7.11 8.97
CA LEU A 152 5.63 7.04 9.73
C LEU A 152 5.81 7.31 11.24
N LYS A 153 7.00 7.08 11.80
CA LYS A 153 7.33 7.37 13.21
C LYS A 153 7.62 8.85 13.50
N LYS A 154 7.83 9.68 12.49
CA LYS A 154 8.10 11.13 12.65
C LYS A 154 6.84 11.96 12.98
N LYS A 155 5.74 11.30 13.29
CA LYS A 155 4.45 11.88 13.65
C LYS A 155 4.44 12.44 15.07
#